data_eb659ba093e6991c04cb2ad981a96b4b
#
_entry.id   eb659ba093e6991c04cb2ad981a96b4b
#
_cell.length_a   1.000
_cell.length_b   1.000
_cell.length_c   1.000
_cell.angle_alpha   90.00
_cell.angle_beta   90.00
_cell.angle_gamma   90.00
#
_symmetry.space_group_name_H-M   'P 1'
#
loop_
_entity.id
_entity.type
_entity.pdbx_description
1 polymer ?
#
loop_
_entity_poly.entity_id
_entity_poly.type
_entity_poly.pdbx_seq_one_letter_code
_entity_poly.pdbx_strand_id
1 'polypeptide(L)'
;MKRLFALYVTLISLFGCALFLYIWPFSSVHVEEQWLLLLLFAGTVALLDRYLICLPPSGNSFTLESSIYLSLLFVFGLKYTLTVLMLGSFIVYFTHLRKMVWWKHVFNFSVYAIMICGSYYVYTIFGGGVGEISLKYFWAYIFCFLTYFILNAVLMALYFSLHSSTDFIVVLISTVKEVSYIYAVTLVVAIILSILFKFDSLFGLFLYTIIMLLLSSTFRQYSRLYEKLEDDKVYIEQLLNSLPIGLITIDNSKSNHFINDSAATLLRLSKKEIKQLIEQEKESGYNALFWGLFIRRDPFRQVKVPYERNGEKKIFLVSQSNLLNLYGEHIGRTIFFLDITEIEELTKRIHQSEKLAAVGEMAAKAAHEIRNPLAVIHGFLSFMNENMAQSDREQYHIPLLLKEIDRINAIVEDMLLIAKPSAPMLKETYMETIVQDLLSLLQHTLEAKHIRVHVRLDRVLLRLDPKQMMQMLYNLLHNSIESIEENGTIRIYSDIDETYNMYVYDSGKGIPQDMQATMFEPFMTTKPSGTGLGLTIVKRIVENHGGTIALHDSSEKGTTFVIKLPIGR
;
A
#
# COMPACT_ATOMS: atom_id res chain seq x y z
N MET A 1 -2.61 4.64 43.57
CA MET A 1 -2.45 5.92 42.85
C MET A 1 -3.73 6.78 42.87
N LYS A 2 -4.91 6.31 42.47
CA LYS A 2 -6.16 7.13 42.53
C LYS A 2 -6.43 7.74 43.93
N ARG A 3 -6.11 7.04 45.02
CA ARG A 3 -6.28 7.54 46.38
C ARG A 3 -5.26 8.66 46.75
N LEU A 4 -4.00 8.53 46.28
CA LEU A 4 -2.97 9.56 46.49
C LEU A 4 -3.28 10.84 45.72
N PHE A 5 -3.74 10.73 44.48
CA PHE A 5 -4.21 11.85 43.67
C PHE A 5 -5.38 12.58 44.35
N ALA A 6 -6.41 11.83 44.77
CA ALA A 6 -7.55 12.40 45.47
C ALA A 6 -7.12 13.10 46.79
N LEU A 7 -6.23 12.48 47.56
CA LEU A 7 -5.67 13.08 48.79
C LEU A 7 -4.95 14.38 48.50
N TYR A 8 -4.07 14.41 47.48
CA TYR A 8 -3.36 15.60 47.06
C TYR A 8 -4.31 16.73 46.67
N VAL A 9 -5.27 16.47 45.80
CA VAL A 9 -6.25 17.49 45.37
C VAL A 9 -7.03 18.03 46.56
N THR A 10 -7.46 17.16 47.49
CA THR A 10 -8.19 17.56 48.69
C THR A 10 -7.35 18.41 49.62
N LEU A 11 -6.09 18.01 49.87
CA LEU A 11 -5.16 18.77 50.76
C LEU A 11 -4.84 20.17 50.21
N ILE A 12 -4.54 20.27 48.91
CA ILE A 12 -4.26 21.57 48.27
C ILE A 12 -5.52 22.45 48.27
N SER A 13 -6.69 21.86 47.97
CA SER A 13 -7.94 22.60 48.01
C SER A 13 -8.28 23.14 49.40
N LEU A 14 -8.13 22.32 50.44
CA LEU A 14 -8.37 22.74 51.82
C LEU A 14 -7.35 23.81 52.28
N PHE A 15 -6.06 23.61 51.97
CA PHE A 15 -5.02 24.55 52.34
C PHE A 15 -5.20 25.92 51.68
N GLY A 16 -5.48 25.94 50.35
CA GLY A 16 -5.70 27.18 49.61
C GLY A 16 -6.95 27.94 50.08
N CYS A 17 -8.05 27.23 50.33
CA CYS A 17 -9.25 27.84 50.92
C CYS A 17 -9.04 28.37 52.33
N ALA A 18 -8.33 27.62 53.19
CA ALA A 18 -8.02 28.07 54.56
C ALA A 18 -7.08 29.31 54.54
N LEU A 19 -6.07 29.31 53.67
CA LEU A 19 -5.17 30.44 53.49
C LEU A 19 -5.92 31.69 53.02
N PHE A 20 -6.84 31.53 52.06
CA PHE A 20 -7.72 32.61 51.62
C PHE A 20 -8.56 33.17 52.76
N LEU A 21 -9.29 32.32 53.52
CA LEU A 21 -10.14 32.71 54.63
C LEU A 21 -9.36 33.38 55.77
N TYR A 22 -8.10 32.96 56.00
CA TYR A 22 -7.24 33.55 57.01
C TYR A 22 -6.77 34.97 56.64
N ILE A 23 -6.45 35.21 55.39
CA ILE A 23 -5.89 36.48 54.92
C ILE A 23 -6.97 37.48 54.52
N TRP A 24 -8.14 37.01 54.16
CA TRP A 24 -9.25 37.84 53.67
C TRP A 24 -10.31 38.14 54.75
N PRO A 25 -10.02 39.07 55.74
CA PRO A 25 -11.01 39.46 56.70
C PRO A 25 -12.06 40.39 56.08
N PHE A 26 -13.31 40.18 56.38
CA PHE A 26 -14.49 40.90 55.85
C PHE A 26 -14.49 42.42 56.17
N SER A 27 -13.56 42.96 56.98
CA SER A 27 -13.71 44.24 57.65
C SER A 27 -12.89 45.42 57.10
N SER A 28 -12.28 45.39 55.95
CA SER A 28 -11.38 46.50 55.55
C SER A 28 -11.15 46.79 54.08
N VAL A 29 -12.12 46.49 53.23
CA VAL A 29 -12.13 47.08 51.88
C VAL A 29 -13.06 48.27 51.95
N HIS A 30 -12.61 49.51 51.72
CA HIS A 30 -13.47 50.65 51.44
C HIS A 30 -14.12 50.43 50.10
N VAL A 31 -15.24 49.73 50.11
CA VAL A 31 -15.81 49.01 48.96
C VAL A 31 -16.76 49.93 48.18
N GLU A 32 -17.24 51.01 48.83
CA GLU A 32 -18.36 51.77 48.26
C GLU A 32 -18.06 52.50 46.93
N GLU A 33 -16.78 52.81 46.66
CA GLU A 33 -16.43 53.51 45.40
C GLU A 33 -15.79 52.60 44.32
N GLN A 34 -15.43 51.32 44.60
CA GLN A 34 -14.65 50.49 43.69
C GLN A 34 -15.31 49.19 43.22
N TRP A 35 -16.57 48.94 43.58
CA TRP A 35 -17.26 47.69 43.19
C TRP A 35 -17.35 47.48 41.69
N LEU A 36 -17.56 48.52 40.91
CA LEU A 36 -17.64 48.45 39.48
C LEU A 36 -16.29 47.97 38.89
N LEU A 37 -15.16 48.51 39.41
CA LEU A 37 -13.84 48.13 38.94
C LEU A 37 -13.50 46.69 39.32
N LEU A 38 -13.86 46.20 40.50
CA LEU A 38 -13.70 44.81 40.90
C LEU A 38 -14.48 43.83 40.01
N LEU A 39 -15.73 44.18 39.67
CA LEU A 39 -16.54 43.40 38.77
C LEU A 39 -16.00 43.38 37.32
N LEU A 40 -15.46 44.50 36.85
CA LEU A 40 -14.81 44.58 35.53
C LEU A 40 -13.54 43.74 35.47
N PHE A 41 -12.69 43.77 36.49
CA PHE A 41 -11.52 42.89 36.58
C PHE A 41 -11.90 41.41 36.63
N ALA A 42 -12.88 41.05 37.48
CA ALA A 42 -13.37 39.67 37.56
C ALA A 42 -14.02 39.21 36.23
N GLY A 43 -14.78 40.09 35.56
CA GLY A 43 -15.35 39.85 34.27
C GLY A 43 -14.27 39.63 33.16
N THR A 44 -13.19 40.45 33.22
CA THR A 44 -12.06 40.29 32.30
C THR A 44 -11.34 38.94 32.50
N VAL A 45 -11.08 38.57 33.75
CA VAL A 45 -10.49 37.26 34.08
C VAL A 45 -11.37 36.12 33.53
N ALA A 46 -12.68 36.17 33.74
CA ALA A 46 -13.61 35.17 33.26
C ALA A 46 -13.73 35.16 31.71
N LEU A 47 -13.59 36.35 31.09
CA LEU A 47 -13.54 36.45 29.62
C LEU A 47 -12.29 35.80 29.06
N LEU A 48 -11.11 36.07 29.65
CA LEU A 48 -9.83 35.50 29.23
C LEU A 48 -9.77 33.98 29.41
N ASP A 49 -10.36 33.43 30.47
CA ASP A 49 -10.49 31.98 30.68
C ASP A 49 -11.25 31.31 29.51
N ARG A 50 -12.18 32.00 28.88
CA ARG A 50 -12.89 31.50 27.68
C ARG A 50 -12.02 31.56 26.42
N TYR A 51 -11.02 32.43 26.38
CA TYR A 51 -10.16 32.70 25.22
C TYR A 51 -8.74 32.17 25.45
N LEU A 52 -8.63 30.86 25.70
CA LEU A 52 -7.37 30.15 25.86
C LEU A 52 -6.46 30.32 24.64
N ILE A 53 -5.19 30.50 24.85
CA ILE A 53 -4.15 30.51 23.83
C ILE A 53 -3.61 29.09 23.72
N CYS A 54 -3.86 28.42 22.59
CA CYS A 54 -3.34 27.08 22.30
C CYS A 54 -2.07 27.20 21.47
N LEU A 55 -1.00 26.53 21.88
CA LEU A 55 0.27 26.48 21.17
C LEU A 55 0.46 25.11 20.52
N PRO A 56 0.57 25.04 19.19
CA PRO A 56 1.01 23.84 18.53
C PRO A 56 2.54 23.64 18.75
N PRO A 57 3.06 22.39 18.73
CA PRO A 57 2.35 21.13 18.52
C PRO A 57 1.78 20.50 19.79
N SER A 58 2.11 21.04 20.99
CA SER A 58 1.83 20.38 22.29
C SER A 58 0.32 20.31 22.62
N GLY A 59 -0.51 21.13 21.96
CA GLY A 59 -1.94 21.26 22.29
C GLY A 59 -2.19 21.88 23.68
N ASN A 60 -1.14 22.29 24.40
CA ASN A 60 -1.26 22.93 25.70
C ASN A 60 -1.87 24.30 25.55
N SER A 61 -2.88 24.59 26.36
CA SER A 61 -3.52 25.89 26.41
C SER A 61 -3.13 26.62 27.67
N PHE A 62 -2.93 27.90 27.54
CA PHE A 62 -2.63 28.78 28.68
C PHE A 62 -3.45 30.07 28.60
N THR A 63 -3.57 30.70 29.78
CA THR A 63 -4.19 32.02 29.91
C THR A 63 -3.17 32.99 30.44
N LEU A 64 -3.32 34.27 30.12
CA LEU A 64 -2.50 35.33 30.70
C LEU A 64 -3.17 36.01 31.92
N GLU A 65 -4.14 35.33 32.55
CA GLU A 65 -4.82 35.78 33.78
C GLU A 65 -3.81 36.11 34.91
N SER A 66 -2.70 35.33 34.98
CA SER A 66 -1.61 35.54 35.92
C SER A 66 -1.04 36.94 35.82
N SER A 67 -1.02 37.59 34.66
CA SER A 67 -0.55 38.96 34.50
C SER A 67 -1.50 39.98 35.14
N ILE A 68 -2.83 39.70 35.14
CA ILE A 68 -3.80 40.53 35.85
C ILE A 68 -3.58 40.38 37.37
N TYR A 69 -3.50 39.15 37.88
CA TYR A 69 -3.29 38.92 39.33
C TYR A 69 -2.00 39.55 39.82
N LEU A 70 -0.90 39.41 39.09
CA LEU A 70 0.38 40.05 39.47
C LEU A 70 0.30 41.57 39.41
N SER A 71 -0.33 42.16 38.39
CA SER A 71 -0.47 43.61 38.30
C SER A 71 -1.38 44.17 39.40
N LEU A 72 -2.48 43.48 39.71
CA LEU A 72 -3.35 43.84 40.85
C LEU A 72 -2.58 43.77 42.18
N LEU A 73 -1.73 42.74 42.33
CA LEU A 73 -0.89 42.57 43.52
C LEU A 73 0.06 43.73 43.73
N PHE A 74 0.66 44.23 42.65
CA PHE A 74 1.61 45.32 42.70
C PHE A 74 0.94 46.71 42.93
N VAL A 75 -0.23 46.92 42.35
CA VAL A 75 -0.93 48.22 42.40
C VAL A 75 -1.92 48.32 43.56
N PHE A 76 -2.74 47.31 43.79
CA PHE A 76 -3.83 47.34 44.76
C PHE A 76 -3.59 46.47 45.99
N GLY A 77 -2.59 45.60 45.93
CA GLY A 77 -2.19 44.72 47.02
C GLY A 77 -2.99 43.44 47.11
N LEU A 78 -2.64 42.62 48.13
CA LEU A 78 -3.08 41.24 48.27
C LEU A 78 -4.59 41.09 48.39
N LYS A 79 -5.22 41.90 49.27
CA LYS A 79 -6.65 41.79 49.56
C LYS A 79 -7.53 42.03 48.31
N TYR A 80 -7.18 43.05 47.52
CA TYR A 80 -7.88 43.38 46.29
C TYR A 80 -7.73 42.27 45.25
N THR A 81 -6.53 41.73 45.08
CA THR A 81 -6.23 40.63 44.18
C THR A 81 -6.99 39.37 44.55
N LEU A 82 -7.06 39.00 45.83
CA LEU A 82 -7.82 37.85 46.29
C LEU A 82 -9.35 38.01 46.09
N THR A 83 -9.85 39.25 46.23
CA THR A 83 -11.29 39.54 45.94
C THR A 83 -11.59 39.34 44.48
N VAL A 84 -10.72 39.83 43.56
CA VAL A 84 -10.87 39.59 42.11
C VAL A 84 -10.75 38.10 41.77
N LEU A 85 -9.83 37.35 42.39
CA LEU A 85 -9.72 35.91 42.23
C LEU A 85 -11.02 35.18 42.63
N MET A 86 -11.61 35.56 43.78
CA MET A 86 -12.88 34.96 44.25
C MET A 86 -14.01 35.24 43.28
N LEU A 87 -14.22 36.52 42.92
CA LEU A 87 -15.30 36.90 41.99
C LEU A 87 -15.12 36.30 40.60
N GLY A 88 -13.88 36.33 40.06
CA GLY A 88 -13.55 35.74 38.78
C GLY A 88 -13.78 34.25 38.76
N SER A 89 -13.30 33.51 39.78
CA SER A 89 -13.51 32.07 39.90
C SER A 89 -15.02 31.70 40.02
N PHE A 90 -15.79 32.54 40.69
CA PHE A 90 -17.23 32.36 40.79
C PHE A 90 -17.94 32.55 39.44
N ILE A 91 -17.58 33.58 38.67
CA ILE A 91 -18.10 33.79 37.33
C ILE A 91 -17.70 32.64 36.41
N VAL A 92 -16.43 32.19 36.43
CA VAL A 92 -15.92 31.05 35.64
C VAL A 92 -16.69 29.76 35.99
N TYR A 93 -16.97 29.51 37.27
CA TYR A 93 -17.74 28.35 37.70
C TYR A 93 -19.13 28.33 37.05
N PHE A 94 -19.88 29.45 37.07
CA PHE A 94 -21.21 29.51 36.45
C PHE A 94 -21.18 29.45 34.94
N THR A 95 -20.16 29.99 34.29
CA THR A 95 -20.04 29.91 32.84
C THR A 95 -19.62 28.53 32.32
N HIS A 96 -18.97 27.70 33.15
CA HIS A 96 -18.46 26.38 32.81
C HIS A 96 -19.18 25.21 33.51
N LEU A 97 -20.34 25.45 34.17
CA LEU A 97 -21.11 24.43 34.92
C LEU A 97 -21.34 23.10 34.20
N ARG A 98 -21.37 23.10 32.85
CA ARG A 98 -21.58 21.87 32.04
C ARG A 98 -20.30 21.24 31.50
N LYS A 99 -19.14 21.89 31.61
CA LYS A 99 -17.88 21.48 30.97
C LYS A 99 -16.84 20.92 31.94
N MET A 100 -16.85 21.35 33.18
CA MET A 100 -15.85 20.97 34.16
C MET A 100 -16.48 20.50 35.47
N VAL A 101 -15.86 19.49 36.11
CA VAL A 101 -16.31 18.97 37.40
C VAL A 101 -16.01 20.01 38.50
N TRP A 102 -16.94 20.25 39.41
CA TRP A 102 -16.89 21.32 40.45
C TRP A 102 -15.60 21.34 41.29
N TRP A 103 -15.04 20.18 41.66
CA TRP A 103 -13.81 20.11 42.46
C TRP A 103 -12.58 20.68 41.73
N LYS A 104 -12.56 20.66 40.39
CA LYS A 104 -11.47 21.27 39.62
C LYS A 104 -11.45 22.79 39.75
N HIS A 105 -12.62 23.42 39.84
CA HIS A 105 -12.73 24.87 40.08
C HIS A 105 -12.21 25.23 41.46
N VAL A 106 -12.55 24.46 42.52
CA VAL A 106 -12.03 24.66 43.86
C VAL A 106 -10.52 24.44 43.91
N PHE A 107 -10.02 23.43 43.24
CA PHE A 107 -8.58 23.16 43.16
C PHE A 107 -7.84 24.31 42.47
N ASN A 108 -8.31 24.76 41.29
CA ASN A 108 -7.69 25.88 40.56
C ASN A 108 -7.71 27.17 41.40
N PHE A 109 -8.83 27.51 42.03
CA PHE A 109 -8.93 28.63 42.95
C PHE A 109 -7.86 28.55 44.05
N SER A 110 -7.74 27.38 44.67
CA SER A 110 -6.78 27.14 45.75
C SER A 110 -5.33 27.26 45.29
N VAL A 111 -4.99 26.74 44.13
CA VAL A 111 -3.67 26.87 43.51
C VAL A 111 -3.34 28.35 43.31
N TYR A 112 -4.23 29.13 42.69
CA TYR A 112 -4.03 30.57 42.49
C TYR A 112 -3.90 31.32 43.83
N ALA A 113 -4.72 30.99 44.82
CA ALA A 113 -4.64 31.60 46.13
C ALA A 113 -3.26 31.35 46.79
N ILE A 114 -2.75 30.14 46.75
CA ILE A 114 -1.43 29.77 47.26
C ILE A 114 -0.32 30.53 46.51
N MET A 115 -0.41 30.59 45.18
CA MET A 115 0.58 31.30 44.35
C MET A 115 0.59 32.79 44.63
N ILE A 116 -0.57 33.44 44.70
CA ILE A 116 -0.72 34.88 44.97
C ILE A 116 -0.21 35.21 46.37
N CYS A 117 -0.62 34.47 47.41
CA CYS A 117 -0.19 34.71 48.79
C CYS A 117 1.31 34.50 49.00
N GLY A 118 1.84 33.38 48.46
CA GLY A 118 3.27 33.08 48.55
C GLY A 118 4.12 34.13 47.85
N SER A 119 3.71 34.55 46.66
CA SER A 119 4.39 35.59 45.90
C SER A 119 4.33 36.96 46.55
N TYR A 120 3.20 37.32 47.14
CA TYR A 120 3.07 38.57 47.89
C TYR A 120 3.98 38.60 49.13
N TYR A 121 4.06 37.49 49.86
CA TYR A 121 4.94 37.39 51.02
C TYR A 121 6.42 37.62 50.64
N VAL A 122 6.86 36.99 49.56
CA VAL A 122 8.22 37.21 49.04
C VAL A 122 8.38 38.64 48.52
N TYR A 123 7.40 39.20 47.84
CA TYR A 123 7.42 40.59 47.37
C TYR A 123 7.65 41.57 48.51
N THR A 124 6.96 41.39 49.62
CA THR A 124 7.11 42.27 50.81
C THR A 124 8.45 42.10 51.55
N ILE A 125 8.98 40.85 51.64
CA ILE A 125 10.29 40.58 52.23
C ILE A 125 11.41 41.31 51.48
N PHE A 126 11.31 41.34 50.12
CA PHE A 126 12.30 42.05 49.31
C PHE A 126 12.00 43.55 49.15
N GLY A 127 11.20 44.12 50.07
CA GLY A 127 10.94 45.54 50.20
C GLY A 127 9.97 46.12 49.19
N GLY A 128 9.15 45.26 48.48
CA GLY A 128 8.17 45.74 47.52
C GLY A 128 7.09 46.61 48.15
N GLY A 129 6.82 47.76 47.54
CA GLY A 129 5.78 48.73 47.96
C GLY A 129 4.52 48.59 47.11
N VAL A 130 3.35 48.42 47.77
CA VAL A 130 2.06 48.38 47.06
C VAL A 130 1.68 49.77 46.57
N GLY A 131 1.26 49.91 45.30
CA GLY A 131 0.90 51.17 44.66
C GLY A 131 2.09 52.00 44.15
N GLU A 132 3.31 51.58 44.39
CA GLU A 132 4.51 52.25 43.91
C GLU A 132 5.22 51.44 42.83
N ILE A 133 5.08 51.81 41.59
CA ILE A 133 5.79 51.17 40.49
C ILE A 133 7.07 51.92 40.19
N SER A 134 8.22 51.31 40.58
CA SER A 134 9.55 51.94 40.46
C SER A 134 10.62 50.86 40.24
N LEU A 135 11.67 51.21 39.50
CA LEU A 135 12.88 50.37 39.35
C LEU A 135 13.58 50.05 40.65
N LYS A 136 13.34 50.86 41.72
CA LYS A 136 13.81 50.56 43.06
C LYS A 136 13.41 49.17 43.54
N TYR A 137 12.24 48.70 43.13
CA TYR A 137 11.67 47.39 43.54
C TYR A 137 11.93 46.27 42.51
N PHE A 138 12.90 46.47 41.63
CA PHE A 138 13.18 45.50 40.55
C PHE A 138 13.37 44.09 41.08
N TRP A 139 14.18 43.90 42.09
CA TRP A 139 14.39 42.56 42.68
C TRP A 139 13.16 41.99 43.35
N ALA A 140 12.33 42.83 43.97
CA ALA A 140 11.07 42.39 44.56
C ALA A 140 10.12 41.83 43.48
N TYR A 141 10.04 42.47 42.31
CA TYR A 141 9.23 41.96 41.17
C TYR A 141 9.78 40.63 40.66
N ILE A 142 11.09 40.50 40.48
CA ILE A 142 11.71 39.26 40.01
C ILE A 142 11.48 38.10 40.97
N PHE A 143 11.74 38.30 42.27
CA PHE A 143 11.54 37.23 43.25
C PHE A 143 10.07 36.90 43.50
N CYS A 144 9.18 37.86 43.44
CA CYS A 144 7.74 37.63 43.45
C CYS A 144 7.30 36.72 42.30
N PHE A 145 7.72 37.10 41.09
CA PHE A 145 7.42 36.35 39.90
C PHE A 145 8.03 34.93 39.91
N LEU A 146 9.30 34.82 40.30
CA LEU A 146 9.98 33.53 40.43
C LEU A 146 9.24 32.59 41.39
N THR A 147 8.79 33.13 42.53
CA THR A 147 7.99 32.37 43.50
C THR A 147 6.66 31.92 42.89
N TYR A 148 5.99 32.84 42.20
CA TYR A 148 4.74 32.52 41.47
C TYR A 148 4.91 31.39 40.46
N PHE A 149 5.98 31.47 39.68
CA PHE A 149 6.32 30.45 38.66
C PHE A 149 6.68 29.10 39.31
N ILE A 150 7.56 29.10 40.34
CA ILE A 150 8.00 27.87 41.01
C ILE A 150 6.79 27.17 41.67
N LEU A 151 5.95 27.92 42.39
CA LEU A 151 4.75 27.35 43.01
C LEU A 151 3.83 26.71 41.97
N ASN A 152 3.58 27.39 40.84
CA ASN A 152 2.79 26.81 39.78
C ASN A 152 3.44 25.55 39.21
N ALA A 153 4.71 25.61 38.84
CA ALA A 153 5.42 24.49 38.24
C ALA A 153 5.41 23.24 39.15
N VAL A 154 5.68 23.43 40.44
CA VAL A 154 5.68 22.33 41.41
C VAL A 154 4.28 21.76 41.66
N LEU A 155 3.29 22.63 41.89
CA LEU A 155 1.90 22.17 42.14
C LEU A 155 1.31 21.45 40.92
N MET A 156 1.54 21.97 39.72
CA MET A 156 1.04 21.37 38.50
C MET A 156 1.81 20.10 38.11
N ALA A 157 3.14 20.08 38.31
CA ALA A 157 3.92 18.87 38.04
C ALA A 157 3.49 17.71 38.96
N LEU A 158 3.22 18.02 40.24
CA LEU A 158 2.71 17.00 41.17
C LEU A 158 1.30 16.51 40.79
N TYR A 159 0.42 17.43 40.36
CA TYR A 159 -0.90 17.09 39.84
C TYR A 159 -0.81 16.13 38.67
N PHE A 160 -0.01 16.46 37.65
CA PHE A 160 0.13 15.62 36.46
C PHE A 160 0.85 14.32 36.75
N SER A 161 1.91 14.31 37.56
CA SER A 161 2.63 13.10 37.95
C SER A 161 1.72 12.09 38.66
N LEU A 162 0.90 12.56 39.61
CA LEU A 162 -0.06 11.71 40.33
C LEU A 162 -1.25 11.25 39.45
N HIS A 163 -1.62 12.06 38.45
CA HIS A 163 -2.72 11.73 37.52
C HIS A 163 -2.29 10.71 36.47
N SER A 164 -1.13 10.91 35.84
CA SER A 164 -0.60 10.07 34.75
C SER A 164 0.29 8.92 35.21
N SER A 165 0.62 8.86 36.51
CA SER A 165 1.53 7.85 37.09
C SER A 165 2.95 7.88 36.52
N THR A 166 3.41 9.06 36.10
CA THR A 166 4.75 9.33 35.57
C THR A 166 5.67 9.88 36.67
N ASP A 167 6.97 9.75 36.45
CA ASP A 167 7.96 10.28 37.37
C ASP A 167 7.83 11.81 37.54
N PHE A 168 7.86 12.29 38.81
CA PHE A 168 7.68 13.70 39.10
C PHE A 168 8.77 14.59 38.48
N ILE A 169 10.03 14.12 38.46
CA ILE A 169 11.16 14.92 37.94
C ILE A 169 11.00 15.09 36.42
N VAL A 170 10.61 14.05 35.72
CA VAL A 170 10.38 14.09 34.27
C VAL A 170 9.25 15.06 33.92
N VAL A 171 8.15 15.00 34.67
CA VAL A 171 7.00 15.91 34.47
C VAL A 171 7.39 17.34 34.81
N LEU A 172 8.15 17.57 35.89
CA LEU A 172 8.60 18.90 36.30
C LEU A 172 9.49 19.53 35.21
N ILE A 173 10.50 18.80 34.72
CA ILE A 173 11.38 19.28 33.65
C ILE A 173 10.58 19.63 32.38
N SER A 174 9.67 18.76 31.98
CA SER A 174 8.78 18.99 30.83
C SER A 174 7.93 20.25 31.02
N THR A 175 7.27 20.37 32.19
CA THR A 175 6.43 21.53 32.53
C THR A 175 7.25 22.82 32.53
N VAL A 176 8.44 22.84 33.19
CA VAL A 176 9.31 24.01 33.20
C VAL A 176 9.75 24.39 31.80
N LYS A 177 10.16 23.43 30.96
CA LYS A 177 10.61 23.67 29.58
C LYS A 177 9.51 24.26 28.72
N GLU A 178 8.28 23.78 28.86
CA GLU A 178 7.14 24.23 28.05
C GLU A 178 6.59 25.58 28.46
N VAL A 179 6.63 25.90 29.78
CA VAL A 179 5.90 27.04 30.33
C VAL A 179 6.80 28.22 30.64
N SER A 180 8.12 28.04 30.77
CA SER A 180 9.07 29.08 31.21
C SER A 180 9.02 30.37 30.37
N TYR A 181 8.96 30.26 29.03
CA TYR A 181 8.91 31.44 28.17
C TYR A 181 7.56 32.18 28.26
N ILE A 182 6.45 31.45 28.51
CA ILE A 182 5.12 32.05 28.71
C ILE A 182 5.10 32.88 29.96
N TYR A 183 5.71 32.36 31.04
CA TYR A 183 5.82 33.10 32.30
C TYR A 183 6.75 34.32 32.19
N ALA A 184 7.82 34.25 31.40
CA ALA A 184 8.64 35.43 31.13
C ALA A 184 7.83 36.53 30.44
N VAL A 185 7.00 36.19 29.46
CA VAL A 185 6.07 37.15 28.84
C VAL A 185 5.05 37.67 29.86
N THR A 186 4.52 36.79 30.72
CA THR A 186 3.55 37.16 31.76
C THR A 186 4.10 38.23 32.70
N LEU A 187 5.38 38.14 33.10
CA LEU A 187 6.01 39.15 33.94
C LEU A 187 6.09 40.53 33.25
N VAL A 188 6.56 40.55 32.00
CA VAL A 188 6.66 41.79 31.21
C VAL A 188 5.28 42.44 31.08
N VAL A 189 4.28 41.65 30.72
CA VAL A 189 2.89 42.10 30.56
C VAL A 189 2.34 42.60 31.93
N ALA A 190 2.62 41.90 33.03
CA ALA A 190 2.18 42.31 34.36
C ALA A 190 2.76 43.67 34.78
N ILE A 191 4.04 43.93 34.50
CA ILE A 191 4.69 45.20 34.78
C ILE A 191 4.08 46.33 33.94
N ILE A 192 3.92 46.12 32.63
CA ILE A 192 3.28 47.10 31.72
C ILE A 192 1.87 47.41 32.19
N LEU A 193 1.10 46.38 32.52
CA LEU A 193 -0.27 46.52 33.00
C LEU A 193 -0.33 47.25 34.33
N SER A 194 0.63 47.01 35.24
CA SER A 194 0.73 47.72 36.49
C SER A 194 0.98 49.22 36.28
N ILE A 195 1.81 49.60 35.33
CA ILE A 195 2.02 50.99 34.96
C ILE A 195 0.73 51.62 34.44
N LEU A 196 0.02 50.91 33.51
CA LEU A 196 -1.24 51.38 32.99
C LEU A 196 -2.32 51.55 34.08
N PHE A 197 -2.44 50.62 35.02
CA PHE A 197 -3.39 50.69 36.14
C PHE A 197 -3.10 51.85 37.08
N LYS A 198 -1.84 52.23 37.21
CA LYS A 198 -1.47 53.38 38.02
C LYS A 198 -1.90 54.72 37.36
N PHE A 199 -1.90 54.81 36.04
CA PHE A 199 -2.35 56.03 35.33
C PHE A 199 -3.88 56.12 35.28
N ASP A 200 -4.52 55.09 34.75
CA ASP A 200 -5.97 54.92 34.68
C ASP A 200 -6.35 53.44 34.60
N SER A 201 -6.96 52.97 35.67
CA SER A 201 -7.29 51.54 35.82
C SER A 201 -8.31 51.06 34.82
N LEU A 202 -9.28 51.89 34.42
CA LEU A 202 -10.31 51.52 33.43
C LEU A 202 -9.73 51.49 32.03
N PHE A 203 -8.97 52.49 31.65
CA PHE A 203 -8.31 52.54 30.35
C PHE A 203 -7.31 51.39 30.20
N GLY A 204 -6.48 51.15 31.23
CA GLY A 204 -5.53 50.06 31.23
C GLY A 204 -6.19 48.69 31.09
N LEU A 205 -7.30 48.45 31.80
CA LEU A 205 -8.06 47.20 31.68
C LEU A 205 -8.70 47.03 30.30
N PHE A 206 -9.29 48.10 29.74
CA PHE A 206 -9.88 48.07 28.42
C PHE A 206 -8.83 47.78 27.33
N LEU A 207 -7.71 48.50 27.35
CA LEU A 207 -6.62 48.30 26.39
C LEU A 207 -6.04 46.88 26.48
N TYR A 208 -5.77 46.40 27.70
CA TYR A 208 -5.29 45.06 27.95
C TYR A 208 -6.27 44.01 27.40
N THR A 209 -7.56 44.13 27.69
CA THR A 209 -8.60 43.17 27.24
C THR A 209 -8.63 43.08 25.72
N ILE A 210 -8.60 44.23 25.03
CA ILE A 210 -8.56 44.26 23.56
C ILE A 210 -7.29 43.56 23.02
N ILE A 211 -6.12 43.92 23.52
CA ILE A 211 -4.87 43.32 23.10
C ILE A 211 -4.89 41.80 23.29
N MET A 212 -5.38 41.34 24.45
CA MET A 212 -5.47 39.91 24.73
C MET A 212 -6.45 39.17 23.85
N LEU A 213 -7.61 39.76 23.53
CA LEU A 213 -8.57 39.19 22.59
C LEU A 213 -7.98 39.08 21.18
N LEU A 214 -7.30 40.12 20.72
CA LEU A 214 -6.63 40.11 19.41
C LEU A 214 -5.52 39.04 19.37
N LEU A 215 -4.69 38.98 20.42
CA LEU A 215 -3.63 37.98 20.54
C LEU A 215 -4.21 36.56 20.53
N SER A 216 -5.22 36.30 21.37
CA SER A 216 -5.90 35.01 21.42
C SER A 216 -6.51 34.62 20.07
N SER A 217 -7.12 35.58 19.37
CA SER A 217 -7.68 35.34 18.02
C SER A 217 -6.61 34.95 17.02
N THR A 218 -5.47 35.68 17.02
CA THR A 218 -4.34 35.41 16.13
C THR A 218 -3.72 34.02 16.41
N PHE A 219 -3.50 33.70 17.67
CA PHE A 219 -2.96 32.38 18.04
C PHE A 219 -3.92 31.22 17.69
N ARG A 220 -5.23 31.42 17.82
CA ARG A 220 -6.21 30.41 17.36
C ARG A 220 -6.15 30.21 15.86
N GLN A 221 -6.02 31.27 15.08
CA GLN A 221 -5.88 31.15 13.63
C GLN A 221 -4.61 30.40 13.28
N TYR A 222 -3.49 30.73 13.97
CA TYR A 222 -2.22 30.05 13.79
C TYR A 222 -2.30 28.55 14.17
N SER A 223 -2.91 28.23 15.31
CA SER A 223 -3.11 26.84 15.75
C SER A 223 -3.94 26.04 14.74
N ARG A 224 -5.05 26.59 14.27
CA ARG A 224 -5.89 25.95 13.23
C ARG A 224 -5.13 25.75 11.93
N LEU A 225 -4.31 26.71 11.54
CA LEU A 225 -3.52 26.57 10.32
C LEU A 225 -2.47 25.48 10.47
N TYR A 226 -1.83 25.42 11.62
CA TYR A 226 -0.85 24.38 11.94
C TYR A 226 -1.48 22.99 11.96
N GLU A 227 -2.62 22.80 12.65
CA GLU A 227 -3.37 21.54 12.65
C GLU A 227 -3.73 21.13 11.21
N LYS A 228 -4.24 22.07 10.41
CA LYS A 228 -4.58 21.79 9.02
C LYS A 228 -3.36 21.35 8.20
N LEU A 229 -2.21 21.99 8.39
CA LEU A 229 -0.98 21.60 7.69
C LEU A 229 -0.51 20.19 8.08
N GLU A 230 -0.61 19.82 9.37
CA GLU A 230 -0.28 18.46 9.82
C GLU A 230 -1.28 17.43 9.28
N ASP A 231 -2.58 17.74 9.29
CA ASP A 231 -3.62 16.88 8.72
C ASP A 231 -3.40 16.68 7.20
N ASP A 232 -3.12 17.76 6.47
CA ASP A 232 -2.84 17.73 5.03
C ASP A 232 -1.60 16.88 4.74
N LYS A 233 -0.55 16.98 5.56
CA LYS A 233 0.66 16.16 5.44
C LYS A 233 0.36 14.66 5.65
N VAL A 234 -0.34 14.32 6.73
CA VAL A 234 -0.74 12.94 7.02
C VAL A 234 -1.62 12.38 5.90
N TYR A 235 -2.57 13.19 5.42
CA TYR A 235 -3.45 12.80 4.31
C TYR A 235 -2.67 12.51 3.02
N ILE A 236 -1.71 13.38 2.65
CA ILE A 236 -0.86 13.17 1.46
C ILE A 236 -0.01 11.90 1.63
N GLU A 237 0.60 11.68 2.80
CA GLU A 237 1.38 10.47 3.07
C GLU A 237 0.52 9.20 2.95
N GLN A 238 -0.69 9.21 3.48
CA GLN A 238 -1.62 8.09 3.35
C GLN A 238 -2.03 7.84 1.89
N LEU A 239 -2.33 8.89 1.13
CA LEU A 239 -2.63 8.78 -0.29
C LEU A 239 -1.48 8.14 -1.05
N LEU A 240 -0.25 8.64 -0.88
CA LEU A 240 0.92 8.11 -1.56
C LEU A 240 1.23 6.65 -1.19
N ASN A 241 0.95 6.25 0.05
CA ASN A 241 1.14 4.88 0.51
C ASN A 241 0.02 3.92 0.05
N SER A 242 -1.17 4.44 -0.23
CA SER A 242 -2.30 3.64 -0.73
C SER A 242 -2.23 3.31 -2.22
N LEU A 243 -1.45 4.08 -2.99
CA LEU A 243 -1.27 3.83 -4.42
C LEU A 243 -0.44 2.57 -4.66
N PRO A 244 -0.83 1.68 -5.61
CA PRO A 244 -0.06 0.48 -5.95
C PRO A 244 1.16 0.82 -6.84
N ILE A 245 1.76 1.98 -6.61
CA ILE A 245 2.89 2.52 -7.38
C ILE A 245 4.04 2.76 -6.42
N GLY A 246 5.21 2.25 -6.74
CA GLY A 246 6.43 2.61 -6.01
C GLY A 246 6.83 4.05 -6.33
N LEU A 247 6.97 4.89 -5.30
CA LEU A 247 7.36 6.28 -5.41
C LEU A 247 8.62 6.54 -4.59
N ILE A 248 9.63 7.11 -5.24
CA ILE A 248 10.89 7.50 -4.60
C ILE A 248 11.23 8.91 -5.04
N THR A 249 11.30 9.83 -4.08
CA THR A 249 11.73 11.21 -4.33
C THR A 249 13.14 11.42 -3.77
N ILE A 250 14.00 12.03 -4.56
CA ILE A 250 15.41 12.29 -4.23
C ILE A 250 15.62 13.80 -4.33
N ASP A 251 15.99 14.42 -3.20
CA ASP A 251 16.36 15.82 -3.14
C ASP A 251 17.77 16.06 -3.73
N ASN A 252 18.01 17.24 -4.29
CA ASN A 252 19.30 17.65 -4.82
C ASN A 252 20.42 17.60 -3.78
N SER A 253 20.11 17.83 -2.51
CA SER A 253 21.05 17.71 -1.38
C SER A 253 21.42 16.27 -1.06
N LYS A 254 20.76 15.26 -1.67
CA LYS A 254 20.86 13.82 -1.39
C LYS A 254 20.63 13.43 0.08
N SER A 255 20.19 14.38 0.92
CA SER A 255 19.99 14.15 2.36
C SER A 255 18.56 13.68 2.69
N ASN A 256 17.57 14.08 1.89
CA ASN A 256 16.18 13.72 2.08
C ASN A 256 15.67 12.86 0.94
N HIS A 257 15.25 11.65 1.29
CA HIS A 257 14.58 10.71 0.38
C HIS A 257 13.20 10.41 0.93
N PHE A 258 12.18 10.61 0.13
CA PHE A 258 10.85 10.09 0.43
C PHE A 258 10.67 8.78 -0.32
N ILE A 259 10.28 7.72 0.39
CA ILE A 259 10.01 6.38 -0.16
C ILE A 259 8.67 5.94 0.40
N ASN A 260 7.68 5.74 -0.47
CA ASN A 260 6.39 5.24 -0.03
C ASN A 260 6.44 3.74 0.33
N ASP A 261 5.43 3.26 1.05
CA ASP A 261 5.36 1.87 1.50
C ASP A 261 5.22 0.90 0.33
N SER A 262 4.53 1.32 -0.74
CA SER A 262 4.38 0.53 -1.96
C SER A 262 5.72 0.28 -2.65
N ALA A 263 6.66 1.25 -2.65
CA ALA A 263 8.00 1.03 -3.19
C ALA A 263 8.74 -0.06 -2.41
N ALA A 264 8.68 -0.02 -1.08
CA ALA A 264 9.31 -1.03 -0.23
C ALA A 264 8.73 -2.44 -0.49
N THR A 265 7.40 -2.53 -0.62
CA THR A 265 6.69 -3.78 -0.89
C THR A 265 7.00 -4.33 -2.28
N LEU A 266 6.96 -3.50 -3.33
CA LEU A 266 7.22 -3.91 -4.72
C LEU A 266 8.65 -4.40 -4.91
N LEU A 267 9.63 -3.71 -4.30
CA LEU A 267 11.05 -4.06 -4.36
C LEU A 267 11.45 -5.14 -3.36
N ARG A 268 10.58 -5.47 -2.40
CA ARG A 268 10.87 -6.38 -1.26
C ARG A 268 12.13 -5.96 -0.50
N LEU A 269 12.25 -4.65 -0.27
CA LEU A 269 13.36 -4.02 0.44
C LEU A 269 12.84 -3.11 1.53
N SER A 270 13.56 -2.99 2.64
CA SER A 270 13.28 -1.95 3.63
C SER A 270 13.63 -0.57 3.06
N LYS A 271 12.95 0.47 3.54
CA LYS A 271 13.24 1.87 3.13
C LYS A 271 14.72 2.24 3.37
N LYS A 272 15.37 1.66 4.40
CA LYS A 272 16.80 1.87 4.68
C LYS A 272 17.69 1.26 3.61
N GLU A 273 17.40 0.02 3.19
CA GLU A 273 18.15 -0.64 2.12
C GLU A 273 18.00 0.09 0.80
N ILE A 274 16.78 0.53 0.45
CA ILE A 274 16.52 1.33 -0.77
C ILE A 274 17.36 2.61 -0.73
N LYS A 275 17.36 3.34 0.40
CA LYS A 275 18.16 4.55 0.57
C LYS A 275 19.65 4.27 0.37
N GLN A 276 20.19 3.22 0.98
CA GLN A 276 21.60 2.84 0.84
C GLN A 276 21.97 2.50 -0.60
N LEU A 277 21.09 1.79 -1.33
CA LEU A 277 21.32 1.45 -2.74
C LEU A 277 21.36 2.69 -3.64
N ILE A 278 20.48 3.66 -3.37
CA ILE A 278 20.46 4.94 -4.11
C ILE A 278 21.72 5.76 -3.81
N GLU A 279 22.17 5.80 -2.56
CA GLU A 279 23.36 6.56 -2.15
C GLU A 279 24.67 5.96 -2.65
N GLN A 280 24.74 4.63 -2.84
CA GLN A 280 25.94 3.93 -3.30
C GLN A 280 26.21 4.12 -4.79
N GLU A 281 25.26 4.60 -5.59
CA GLU A 281 25.36 4.82 -7.05
C GLU A 281 26.03 3.64 -7.82
N LYS A 282 25.84 2.39 -7.35
CA LYS A 282 26.46 1.22 -7.96
C LYS A 282 25.57 0.61 -9.02
N GLU A 283 26.04 0.63 -10.26
CA GLU A 283 25.45 -0.11 -11.39
C GLU A 283 25.72 -1.63 -11.35
N SER A 284 26.47 -2.13 -10.39
CA SER A 284 26.93 -3.53 -10.37
C SER A 284 26.01 -4.43 -9.56
N GLY A 285 25.47 -5.46 -10.20
CA GLY A 285 24.70 -6.52 -9.56
C GLY A 285 23.42 -6.90 -10.30
N TYR A 286 22.67 -7.81 -9.69
CA TYR A 286 21.29 -8.14 -10.08
C TYR A 286 20.46 -6.85 -10.08
N ASN A 287 19.72 -6.60 -11.16
CA ASN A 287 18.91 -5.40 -11.38
C ASN A 287 19.69 -4.11 -11.70
N ALA A 288 20.90 -4.21 -12.27
CA ALA A 288 21.71 -3.06 -12.67
C ALA A 288 20.93 -2.08 -13.58
N LEU A 289 20.08 -2.60 -14.49
CA LEU A 289 19.23 -1.77 -15.36
C LEU A 289 18.23 -0.93 -14.57
N PHE A 290 17.60 -1.50 -13.52
CA PHE A 290 16.64 -0.77 -12.68
C PHE A 290 17.35 0.31 -11.86
N TRP A 291 18.42 -0.04 -11.15
CA TRP A 291 19.14 0.92 -10.31
C TRP A 291 19.90 1.95 -11.14
N GLY A 292 20.37 1.61 -12.36
CA GLY A 292 20.97 2.54 -13.30
C GLY A 292 20.06 3.70 -13.70
N LEU A 293 18.72 3.51 -13.66
CA LEU A 293 17.76 4.60 -13.88
C LEU A 293 17.81 5.66 -12.79
N PHE A 294 18.20 5.29 -11.56
CA PHE A 294 18.32 6.23 -10.43
C PHE A 294 19.59 7.10 -10.52
N ILE A 295 20.53 6.77 -11.39
CA ILE A 295 21.73 7.56 -11.63
C ILE A 295 21.48 8.61 -12.70
N ARG A 296 20.57 8.34 -13.64
CA ARG A 296 20.20 9.29 -14.69
C ARG A 296 19.57 10.55 -14.08
N ARG A 297 20.01 11.72 -14.56
CA ARG A 297 19.47 13.01 -14.12
C ARG A 297 18.38 13.55 -15.04
N ASP A 298 18.36 13.12 -16.30
CA ASP A 298 17.36 13.55 -17.26
C ASP A 298 16.04 12.84 -17.06
N PRO A 299 14.90 13.56 -17.16
CA PRO A 299 13.58 12.94 -17.06
C PRO A 299 13.35 11.95 -18.21
N PHE A 300 12.73 10.82 -17.89
CA PHE A 300 12.34 9.79 -18.86
C PHE A 300 10.94 9.28 -18.56
N ARG A 301 10.30 8.69 -19.56
CA ARG A 301 8.93 8.18 -19.42
C ARG A 301 8.84 6.74 -19.90
N GLN A 302 8.10 5.92 -19.15
CA GLN A 302 7.64 4.59 -19.54
C GLN A 302 8.74 3.61 -20.01
N VAL A 303 9.83 3.54 -19.28
CA VAL A 303 10.90 2.56 -19.55
C VAL A 303 10.53 1.24 -18.87
N LYS A 304 10.40 0.16 -19.66
CA LYS A 304 10.18 -1.20 -19.14
C LYS A 304 11.50 -1.79 -18.71
N VAL A 305 11.56 -2.24 -17.46
CA VAL A 305 12.79 -2.81 -16.88
C VAL A 305 12.47 -4.11 -16.14
N PRO A 306 13.20 -5.18 -16.41
CA PRO A 306 13.11 -6.40 -15.63
C PRO A 306 13.72 -6.20 -14.25
N TYR A 307 13.08 -6.77 -13.24
CA TYR A 307 13.54 -6.79 -11.86
C TYR A 307 13.39 -8.21 -11.29
N GLU A 308 14.44 -8.73 -10.68
CA GLU A 308 14.44 -10.08 -10.10
C GLU A 308 14.90 -10.04 -8.65
N ARG A 309 14.13 -10.62 -7.74
CA ARG A 309 14.52 -10.79 -6.35
C ARG A 309 13.94 -12.08 -5.78
N ASN A 310 14.76 -12.84 -5.07
CA ASN A 310 14.39 -14.11 -4.44
C ASN A 310 13.74 -15.13 -5.43
N GLY A 311 14.20 -15.14 -6.69
CA GLY A 311 13.69 -16.01 -7.73
C GLY A 311 12.37 -15.54 -8.38
N GLU A 312 11.77 -14.45 -7.91
CA GLU A 312 10.59 -13.84 -8.52
C GLU A 312 11.00 -12.77 -9.52
N LYS A 313 10.52 -12.92 -10.76
CA LYS A 313 10.77 -11.99 -11.86
C LYS A 313 9.59 -11.07 -12.04
N LYS A 314 9.85 -9.77 -12.09
CA LYS A 314 8.87 -8.72 -12.32
C LYS A 314 9.28 -7.83 -13.48
N ILE A 315 8.32 -7.16 -14.07
CA ILE A 315 8.56 -6.14 -15.09
C ILE A 315 8.00 -4.83 -14.56
N PHE A 316 8.89 -3.86 -14.32
CA PHE A 316 8.48 -2.52 -13.89
C PHE A 316 8.42 -1.55 -15.07
N LEU A 317 7.36 -0.76 -15.10
CA LEU A 317 7.26 0.42 -15.94
C LEU A 317 7.71 1.62 -15.12
N VAL A 318 8.89 2.17 -15.45
CA VAL A 318 9.56 3.21 -14.66
C VAL A 318 9.52 4.54 -15.40
N SER A 319 9.25 5.61 -14.66
CA SER A 319 9.31 6.98 -15.17
C SER A 319 9.96 7.90 -14.14
N GLN A 320 10.59 8.96 -14.61
CA GLN A 320 11.22 9.99 -13.78
C GLN A 320 10.76 11.37 -14.22
N SER A 321 10.46 12.23 -13.25
CA SER A 321 10.15 13.63 -13.45
C SER A 321 10.96 14.51 -12.50
N ASN A 322 11.16 15.77 -12.90
CA ASN A 322 11.79 16.78 -12.05
C ASN A 322 10.81 17.25 -10.97
N LEU A 323 11.34 17.45 -9.76
CA LEU A 323 10.63 18.05 -8.65
C LEU A 323 10.99 19.55 -8.62
N LEU A 324 9.97 20.40 -8.70
CA LEU A 324 10.14 21.85 -8.71
C LEU A 324 9.53 22.46 -7.43
N ASN A 325 10.11 23.56 -6.94
CA ASN A 325 9.52 24.34 -5.88
C ASN A 325 8.46 25.32 -6.43
N LEU A 326 7.85 26.12 -5.54
CA LEU A 326 6.84 27.13 -5.89
C LEU A 326 7.35 28.22 -6.85
N TYR A 327 8.67 28.37 -6.97
CA TYR A 327 9.31 29.35 -7.86
C TYR A 327 9.76 28.74 -9.19
N GLY A 328 9.48 27.43 -9.43
CA GLY A 328 9.89 26.73 -10.64
C GLY A 328 11.35 26.27 -10.62
N GLU A 329 12.06 26.37 -9.49
CA GLU A 329 13.44 25.92 -9.38
C GLU A 329 13.49 24.41 -9.15
N HIS A 330 14.49 23.76 -9.71
CA HIS A 330 14.71 22.32 -9.61
C HIS A 330 15.26 21.95 -8.23
N ILE A 331 14.45 21.33 -7.39
CA ILE A 331 14.80 20.93 -6.03
C ILE A 331 15.11 19.44 -5.89
N GLY A 332 14.79 18.62 -6.89
CA GLY A 332 15.01 17.19 -6.86
C GLY A 332 14.36 16.48 -8.04
N ARG A 333 14.19 15.18 -7.87
CA ARG A 333 13.54 14.30 -8.86
C ARG A 333 12.66 13.27 -8.19
N THR A 334 11.60 12.87 -8.88
CA THR A 334 10.69 11.82 -8.44
C THR A 334 10.72 10.69 -9.45
N ILE A 335 10.96 9.48 -8.97
CA ILE A 335 10.94 8.25 -9.75
C ILE A 335 9.72 7.47 -9.29
N PHE A 336 8.91 7.04 -10.23
CA PHE A 336 7.76 6.20 -9.97
C PHE A 336 7.79 4.97 -10.87
N PHE A 337 7.37 3.84 -10.33
CA PHE A 337 7.37 2.57 -11.03
C PHE A 337 6.14 1.74 -10.67
N LEU A 338 5.63 1.06 -11.67
CA LEU A 338 4.44 0.19 -11.59
C LEU A 338 4.83 -1.23 -11.99
N ASP A 339 4.35 -2.21 -11.26
CA ASP A 339 4.45 -3.62 -11.65
C ASP A 339 3.45 -3.91 -12.77
N ILE A 340 3.96 -4.22 -13.96
CA ILE A 340 3.17 -4.54 -15.15
C ILE A 340 3.33 -6.00 -15.57
N THR A 341 3.84 -6.87 -14.68
CA THR A 341 4.13 -8.27 -15.00
C THR A 341 2.89 -8.99 -15.53
N GLU A 342 1.78 -8.90 -14.82
CA GLU A 342 0.51 -9.53 -15.22
C GLU A 342 -0.03 -8.95 -16.53
N ILE A 343 0.09 -7.63 -16.72
CA ILE A 343 -0.35 -6.95 -17.95
C ILE A 343 0.45 -7.45 -19.16
N GLU A 344 1.77 -7.58 -19.02
CA GLU A 344 2.65 -8.10 -20.09
C GLU A 344 2.32 -9.56 -20.41
N GLU A 345 2.09 -10.40 -19.41
CA GLU A 345 1.70 -11.78 -19.60
C GLU A 345 0.34 -11.91 -20.30
N LEU A 346 -0.65 -11.14 -19.87
CA LEU A 346 -1.97 -11.10 -20.50
C LEU A 346 -1.89 -10.60 -21.92
N THR A 347 -1.14 -9.55 -22.18
CA THR A 347 -0.92 -9.00 -23.52
C THR A 347 -0.30 -10.04 -24.45
N LYS A 348 0.69 -10.79 -23.96
CA LYS A 348 1.34 -11.86 -24.72
C LYS A 348 0.34 -12.99 -25.06
N ARG A 349 -0.50 -13.37 -24.09
CA ARG A 349 -1.55 -14.39 -24.30
C ARG A 349 -2.58 -13.91 -25.31
N ILE A 350 -3.01 -12.64 -25.24
CA ILE A 350 -3.95 -12.05 -26.20
C ILE A 350 -3.36 -12.10 -27.61
N HIS A 351 -2.14 -11.63 -27.80
CA HIS A 351 -1.50 -11.67 -29.13
C HIS A 351 -1.35 -13.08 -29.69
N GLN A 352 -1.04 -14.07 -28.84
CA GLN A 352 -1.03 -15.47 -29.29
C GLN A 352 -2.43 -15.95 -29.71
N SER A 353 -3.46 -15.59 -28.96
CA SER A 353 -4.85 -15.94 -29.28
C SER A 353 -5.32 -15.26 -30.56
N GLU A 354 -5.03 -13.98 -30.76
CA GLU A 354 -5.36 -13.24 -31.99
C GLU A 354 -4.66 -13.84 -33.22
N LYS A 355 -3.38 -14.19 -33.10
CA LYS A 355 -2.63 -14.84 -34.18
C LYS A 355 -3.24 -16.18 -34.56
N LEU A 356 -3.63 -16.98 -33.55
CA LEU A 356 -4.31 -18.27 -33.80
C LEU A 356 -5.69 -18.08 -34.42
N ALA A 357 -6.45 -17.08 -33.97
CA ALA A 357 -7.77 -16.78 -34.53
C ALA A 357 -7.69 -16.34 -36.00
N ALA A 358 -6.74 -15.46 -36.34
CA ALA A 358 -6.53 -15.03 -37.72
C ALA A 358 -6.12 -16.19 -38.65
N VAL A 359 -5.17 -17.03 -38.19
CA VAL A 359 -4.80 -18.26 -38.94
C VAL A 359 -6.00 -19.18 -39.07
N GLY A 360 -6.83 -19.28 -38.04
CA GLY A 360 -8.03 -20.07 -38.06
C GLY A 360 -9.07 -19.62 -39.09
N GLU A 361 -9.35 -18.32 -39.15
CA GLU A 361 -10.31 -17.77 -40.11
C GLU A 361 -9.84 -17.98 -41.56
N MET A 362 -8.57 -17.73 -41.85
CA MET A 362 -7.96 -17.97 -43.15
C MET A 362 -8.01 -19.45 -43.53
N ALA A 363 -7.67 -20.34 -42.59
CA ALA A 363 -7.66 -21.78 -42.78
C ALA A 363 -9.09 -22.31 -43.08
N ALA A 364 -10.11 -21.81 -42.37
CA ALA A 364 -11.50 -22.23 -42.61
C ALA A 364 -11.99 -21.87 -44.01
N LYS A 365 -11.67 -20.65 -44.46
CA LYS A 365 -12.05 -20.20 -45.81
C LYS A 365 -11.30 -21.00 -46.90
N ALA A 366 -9.99 -21.14 -46.75
CA ALA A 366 -9.15 -21.92 -47.67
C ALA A 366 -9.60 -23.39 -47.73
N ALA A 367 -9.91 -24.00 -46.58
CA ALA A 367 -10.38 -25.38 -46.54
C ALA A 367 -11.66 -25.62 -47.33
N HIS A 368 -12.64 -24.72 -47.22
CA HIS A 368 -13.88 -24.83 -48.03
C HIS A 368 -13.60 -24.65 -49.51
N GLU A 369 -12.76 -23.69 -49.88
CA GLU A 369 -12.40 -23.43 -51.28
C GLU A 369 -11.53 -24.54 -51.88
N ILE A 370 -10.72 -25.26 -51.11
CA ILE A 370 -9.92 -26.40 -51.54
C ILE A 370 -10.76 -27.68 -51.60
N ARG A 371 -11.62 -27.93 -50.62
CA ARG A 371 -12.47 -29.14 -50.59
C ARG A 371 -13.38 -29.27 -51.81
N ASN A 372 -13.92 -28.16 -52.33
CA ASN A 372 -14.82 -28.17 -53.45
C ASN A 372 -14.19 -28.76 -54.75
N PRO A 373 -13.03 -28.25 -55.23
CA PRO A 373 -12.38 -28.83 -56.42
C PRO A 373 -11.88 -30.26 -56.16
N LEU A 374 -11.38 -30.55 -54.92
CA LEU A 374 -10.93 -31.90 -54.58
C LEU A 374 -12.06 -32.93 -54.62
N ALA A 375 -13.27 -32.57 -54.16
CA ALA A 375 -14.43 -33.46 -54.25
C ALA A 375 -14.79 -33.80 -55.69
N VAL A 376 -14.69 -32.82 -56.60
CA VAL A 376 -14.91 -33.04 -58.02
C VAL A 376 -13.86 -33.99 -58.63
N ILE A 377 -12.59 -33.73 -58.37
CA ILE A 377 -11.47 -34.54 -58.84
C ILE A 377 -11.52 -35.95 -58.26
N HIS A 378 -11.83 -36.11 -56.97
CA HIS A 378 -12.01 -37.40 -56.32
C HIS A 378 -13.17 -38.19 -56.98
N GLY A 379 -14.30 -37.51 -57.22
CA GLY A 379 -15.45 -38.14 -57.91
C GLY A 379 -15.10 -38.67 -59.31
N PHE A 380 -14.40 -37.89 -60.13
CA PHE A 380 -13.92 -38.32 -61.42
C PHE A 380 -12.95 -39.49 -61.38
N LEU A 381 -11.94 -39.41 -60.46
CA LEU A 381 -10.98 -40.50 -60.31
C LEU A 381 -11.64 -41.80 -59.78
N SER A 382 -12.59 -41.66 -58.85
CA SER A 382 -13.36 -42.80 -58.35
C SER A 382 -14.18 -43.45 -59.45
N PHE A 383 -14.89 -42.64 -60.29
CA PHE A 383 -15.60 -43.12 -61.46
C PHE A 383 -14.67 -43.84 -62.45
N MET A 384 -13.48 -43.26 -62.71
CA MET A 384 -12.49 -43.93 -63.59
C MET A 384 -11.97 -45.21 -62.92
N ASN A 385 -11.72 -45.24 -61.62
CA ASN A 385 -11.30 -46.45 -60.94
C ASN A 385 -12.30 -47.59 -60.95
N GLU A 386 -13.60 -47.27 -60.96
CA GLU A 386 -14.68 -48.28 -61.07
C GLU A 386 -14.90 -48.81 -62.48
N ASN A 387 -14.77 -47.96 -63.51
CA ASN A 387 -15.14 -48.28 -64.87
C ASN A 387 -13.98 -48.62 -65.80
N MET A 388 -12.72 -48.41 -65.41
CA MET A 388 -11.55 -48.76 -66.25
C MET A 388 -11.08 -50.21 -66.02
N ALA A 389 -10.45 -50.79 -67.07
CA ALA A 389 -9.80 -52.09 -66.94
C ALA A 389 -8.60 -52.02 -65.97
N GLN A 390 -8.25 -53.11 -65.31
CA GLN A 390 -7.19 -53.12 -64.30
C GLN A 390 -5.83 -52.66 -64.83
N SER A 391 -5.48 -53.05 -66.07
CA SER A 391 -4.27 -52.59 -66.75
C SER A 391 -4.20 -51.09 -66.92
N ASP A 392 -5.31 -50.45 -67.23
CA ASP A 392 -5.37 -49.01 -67.44
C ASP A 392 -5.32 -48.22 -66.08
N ARG A 393 -5.95 -48.78 -65.02
CA ARG A 393 -5.87 -48.19 -63.65
C ARG A 393 -4.45 -48.16 -63.18
N GLU A 394 -3.66 -49.22 -63.41
CA GLU A 394 -2.26 -49.31 -63.02
C GLU A 394 -1.42 -48.40 -63.91
N GLN A 395 -1.65 -48.35 -65.24
CA GLN A 395 -0.92 -47.46 -66.13
C GLN A 395 -1.11 -45.99 -65.82
N TYR A 396 -2.31 -45.59 -65.46
CA TYR A 396 -2.59 -44.17 -65.07
C TYR A 396 -2.47 -43.90 -63.63
N HIS A 397 -1.98 -44.83 -62.82
CA HIS A 397 -1.75 -44.68 -61.37
C HIS A 397 -2.96 -44.17 -60.60
N ILE A 398 -4.19 -44.49 -61.01
CA ILE A 398 -5.45 -44.01 -60.42
C ILE A 398 -5.53 -44.25 -58.90
N PRO A 399 -5.17 -45.45 -58.34
CA PRO A 399 -5.19 -45.68 -56.93
C PRO A 399 -4.21 -44.77 -56.16
N LEU A 400 -3.06 -44.41 -56.75
CA LEU A 400 -2.13 -43.51 -56.17
C LEU A 400 -2.66 -42.08 -56.12
N LEU A 401 -3.31 -41.62 -57.21
CA LEU A 401 -3.91 -40.28 -57.24
C LEU A 401 -5.08 -40.16 -56.26
N LEU A 402 -5.90 -41.15 -56.06
CA LEU A 402 -6.98 -41.18 -55.06
C LEU A 402 -6.35 -41.06 -53.64
N LYS A 403 -5.30 -41.82 -53.36
CA LYS A 403 -4.61 -41.77 -52.09
C LYS A 403 -4.01 -40.36 -51.78
N GLU A 404 -3.48 -39.68 -52.81
CA GLU A 404 -2.96 -38.32 -52.62
C GLU A 404 -4.08 -37.30 -52.39
N ILE A 405 -5.25 -37.46 -53.01
CA ILE A 405 -6.42 -36.60 -52.77
C ILE A 405 -6.94 -36.80 -51.33
N ASP A 406 -7.04 -38.05 -50.86
CA ASP A 406 -7.43 -38.35 -49.49
C ASP A 406 -6.44 -37.75 -48.50
N ARG A 407 -5.16 -37.76 -48.84
CA ARG A 407 -4.11 -37.10 -48.04
C ARG A 407 -4.31 -35.58 -47.98
N ILE A 408 -4.62 -34.92 -49.09
CA ILE A 408 -4.89 -33.48 -49.12
C ILE A 408 -6.15 -33.16 -48.32
N ASN A 409 -7.22 -33.98 -48.43
CA ASN A 409 -8.41 -33.81 -47.60
C ASN A 409 -8.13 -33.91 -46.11
N ALA A 410 -7.28 -34.85 -45.69
CA ALA A 410 -6.85 -34.95 -44.29
C ALA A 410 -6.11 -33.69 -43.81
N ILE A 411 -5.21 -33.14 -44.65
CA ILE A 411 -4.50 -31.87 -44.31
C ILE A 411 -5.49 -30.70 -44.18
N VAL A 412 -6.49 -30.62 -45.04
CA VAL A 412 -7.55 -29.60 -44.99
C VAL A 412 -8.39 -29.74 -43.72
N GLU A 413 -8.68 -30.97 -43.28
CA GLU A 413 -9.40 -31.22 -42.03
C GLU A 413 -8.56 -30.83 -40.80
N ASP A 414 -7.28 -31.16 -40.81
CA ASP A 414 -6.35 -30.72 -39.77
C ASP A 414 -6.25 -29.19 -39.66
N MET A 415 -6.26 -28.47 -40.77
CA MET A 415 -6.33 -27.00 -40.80
C MET A 415 -7.62 -26.47 -40.18
N LEU A 416 -8.77 -27.11 -40.46
CA LEU A 416 -10.05 -26.71 -39.91
C LEU A 416 -10.14 -26.90 -38.41
N LEU A 417 -9.49 -27.92 -37.88
CA LEU A 417 -9.43 -28.15 -36.42
C LEU A 417 -8.66 -27.09 -35.66
N ILE A 418 -7.65 -26.49 -36.27
CA ILE A 418 -6.95 -25.33 -35.71
C ILE A 418 -7.86 -24.10 -35.78
N ALA A 419 -8.64 -23.95 -36.83
CA ALA A 419 -9.49 -22.80 -37.12
C ALA A 419 -10.72 -22.68 -36.23
N LYS A 420 -11.43 -23.77 -36.00
CA LYS A 420 -12.65 -23.83 -35.17
C LYS A 420 -12.54 -24.95 -34.14
N PRO A 421 -12.05 -24.66 -32.94
CA PRO A 421 -12.15 -25.64 -31.85
C PRO A 421 -13.62 -25.83 -31.50
N SER A 422 -14.15 -27.00 -31.79
CA SER A 422 -15.44 -27.40 -31.22
C SER A 422 -15.26 -27.63 -29.72
N ALA A 423 -16.15 -27.07 -28.90
CA ALA A 423 -16.17 -27.39 -27.48
C ALA A 423 -16.29 -28.93 -27.32
N PRO A 424 -15.50 -29.57 -26.44
CA PRO A 424 -15.50 -31.01 -26.27
C PRO A 424 -16.85 -31.48 -25.74
N MET A 425 -17.38 -32.54 -26.33
CA MET A 425 -18.59 -33.22 -25.85
C MET A 425 -18.20 -34.25 -24.81
N LEU A 426 -17.99 -33.78 -23.56
CA LEU A 426 -17.49 -34.60 -22.47
C LEU A 426 -18.46 -35.73 -22.10
N LYS A 427 -17.94 -36.95 -22.05
CA LYS A 427 -18.64 -38.17 -21.62
C LYS A 427 -17.75 -38.94 -20.65
N GLU A 428 -18.36 -39.68 -19.75
CA GLU A 428 -17.62 -40.59 -18.89
C GLU A 428 -17.09 -41.76 -19.72
N THR A 429 -15.79 -41.90 -19.79
CA THR A 429 -15.12 -42.85 -20.69
C THR A 429 -13.82 -43.34 -20.07
N TYR A 430 -13.44 -44.57 -20.35
CA TYR A 430 -12.15 -45.14 -20.02
C TYR A 430 -11.14 -44.90 -21.15
N MET A 431 -9.96 -44.37 -20.83
CA MET A 431 -8.89 -44.15 -21.81
C MET A 431 -8.46 -45.46 -22.49
N GLU A 432 -8.47 -46.57 -21.72
CA GLU A 432 -8.15 -47.90 -22.22
C GLU A 432 -9.02 -48.29 -23.43
N THR A 433 -10.33 -48.00 -23.39
CA THR A 433 -11.24 -48.31 -24.50
C THR A 433 -10.85 -47.55 -25.77
N ILE A 434 -10.55 -46.24 -25.64
CA ILE A 434 -10.16 -45.42 -26.79
C ILE A 434 -8.83 -45.90 -27.40
N VAL A 435 -7.86 -46.28 -26.53
CA VAL A 435 -6.58 -46.83 -27.01
C VAL A 435 -6.76 -48.15 -27.73
N GLN A 436 -7.61 -49.07 -27.22
CA GLN A 436 -7.89 -50.36 -27.86
C GLN A 436 -8.54 -50.19 -29.22
N ASP A 437 -9.56 -49.33 -29.35
CA ASP A 437 -10.23 -49.01 -30.58
C ASP A 437 -9.22 -48.47 -31.63
N LEU A 438 -8.33 -47.55 -31.20
CA LEU A 438 -7.32 -47.00 -32.10
C LEU A 438 -6.27 -48.03 -32.54
N LEU A 439 -5.80 -48.87 -31.61
CA LEU A 439 -4.84 -49.91 -31.96
C LEU A 439 -5.39 -50.93 -32.94
N SER A 440 -6.69 -51.23 -32.86
CA SER A 440 -7.41 -52.09 -33.86
C SER A 440 -7.40 -51.46 -35.24
N LEU A 441 -7.54 -50.13 -35.35
CA LEU A 441 -7.46 -49.41 -36.63
C LEU A 441 -6.02 -49.38 -37.19
N LEU A 442 -5.00 -49.33 -36.36
CA LEU A 442 -3.59 -49.22 -36.75
C LEU A 442 -2.90 -50.59 -36.88
N GLN A 443 -3.59 -51.68 -36.60
CA GLN A 443 -3.03 -53.04 -36.56
C GLN A 443 -2.20 -53.40 -37.81
N HIS A 444 -2.76 -53.22 -38.98
CA HIS A 444 -2.08 -53.54 -40.24
C HIS A 444 -0.78 -52.72 -40.46
N THR A 445 -0.79 -51.45 -40.06
CA THR A 445 0.39 -50.56 -40.17
C THR A 445 1.49 -50.95 -39.20
N LEU A 446 1.09 -51.33 -37.98
CA LEU A 446 2.02 -51.79 -36.93
C LEU A 446 2.66 -53.13 -37.28
N GLU A 447 1.86 -54.09 -37.82
CA GLU A 447 2.34 -55.37 -38.28
C GLU A 447 3.30 -55.24 -39.48
N ALA A 448 2.97 -54.37 -40.45
CA ALA A 448 3.79 -54.13 -41.63
C ALA A 448 5.19 -53.56 -41.28
N LYS A 449 5.32 -52.78 -40.20
CA LYS A 449 6.61 -52.25 -39.69
C LYS A 449 7.21 -53.07 -38.57
N HIS A 450 6.63 -54.22 -38.21
CA HIS A 450 7.07 -55.06 -37.07
C HIS A 450 7.20 -54.31 -35.74
N ILE A 451 6.26 -53.36 -35.48
CA ILE A 451 6.25 -52.56 -34.25
C ILE A 451 5.48 -53.27 -33.15
N ARG A 452 6.13 -53.46 -31.98
CA ARG A 452 5.49 -54.03 -30.78
C ARG A 452 4.85 -52.95 -29.93
N VAL A 453 3.57 -53.10 -29.58
CA VAL A 453 2.88 -52.15 -28.70
C VAL A 453 2.60 -52.78 -27.36
N HIS A 454 2.96 -52.09 -26.28
CA HIS A 454 2.67 -52.48 -24.91
C HIS A 454 1.77 -51.42 -24.27
N VAL A 455 0.60 -51.86 -23.77
CA VAL A 455 -0.37 -50.97 -23.10
C VAL A 455 -0.52 -51.39 -21.63
N ARG A 456 -0.37 -50.43 -20.74
CA ARG A 456 -0.64 -50.60 -19.31
C ARG A 456 -1.25 -49.31 -18.75
N LEU A 457 -2.58 -49.26 -18.76
CA LEU A 457 -3.34 -48.08 -18.33
C LEU A 457 -4.09 -48.39 -17.03
N ASP A 458 -4.12 -47.42 -16.12
CA ASP A 458 -4.95 -47.45 -14.94
C ASP A 458 -6.41 -47.20 -15.31
N ARG A 459 -7.30 -48.01 -14.76
CA ARG A 459 -8.73 -47.99 -15.11
C ARG A 459 -9.46 -46.95 -14.30
N VAL A 460 -9.49 -45.72 -14.80
CA VAL A 460 -10.16 -44.56 -14.20
C VAL A 460 -11.22 -44.02 -15.16
N LEU A 461 -12.37 -43.68 -14.61
CA LEU A 461 -13.44 -43.03 -15.37
C LEU A 461 -13.12 -41.54 -15.51
N LEU A 462 -12.88 -41.08 -16.73
CA LEU A 462 -12.52 -39.71 -17.05
C LEU A 462 -13.66 -39.05 -17.83
N ARG A 463 -13.87 -37.74 -17.62
CA ARG A 463 -14.81 -36.94 -18.41
C ARG A 463 -14.10 -36.38 -19.64
N LEU A 464 -14.23 -37.07 -20.77
CA LEU A 464 -13.50 -36.78 -22.00
C LEU A 464 -14.46 -36.80 -23.22
N ASP A 465 -14.05 -36.13 -24.29
CA ASP A 465 -14.66 -36.34 -25.63
C ASP A 465 -13.92 -37.50 -26.33
N PRO A 466 -14.56 -38.66 -26.51
CA PRO A 466 -13.89 -39.82 -27.07
C PRO A 466 -13.35 -39.60 -28.49
N LYS A 467 -14.03 -38.77 -29.29
CA LYS A 467 -13.61 -38.48 -30.68
C LYS A 467 -12.34 -37.61 -30.67
N GLN A 468 -12.31 -36.56 -29.84
CA GLN A 468 -11.14 -35.71 -29.73
C GLN A 468 -9.94 -36.47 -29.13
N MET A 469 -10.17 -37.30 -28.11
CA MET A 469 -9.11 -38.16 -27.57
C MET A 469 -8.58 -39.18 -28.56
N MET A 470 -9.46 -39.82 -29.35
CA MET A 470 -9.07 -40.70 -30.46
C MET A 470 -8.14 -39.98 -31.44
N GLN A 471 -8.47 -38.74 -31.80
CA GLN A 471 -7.67 -37.94 -32.73
C GLN A 471 -6.32 -37.54 -32.10
N MET A 472 -6.31 -37.13 -30.82
CA MET A 472 -5.08 -36.81 -30.09
C MET A 472 -4.13 -38.01 -30.10
N LEU A 473 -4.64 -39.18 -29.72
CA LEU A 473 -3.89 -40.43 -29.71
C LEU A 473 -3.43 -40.85 -31.12
N TYR A 474 -4.29 -40.71 -32.11
CA TYR A 474 -3.92 -40.99 -33.51
C TYR A 474 -2.71 -40.14 -33.93
N ASN A 475 -2.72 -38.85 -33.69
CA ASN A 475 -1.61 -37.97 -34.05
C ASN A 475 -0.31 -38.34 -33.32
N LEU A 476 -0.38 -38.70 -32.05
CA LEU A 476 0.81 -39.15 -31.30
C LEU A 476 1.33 -40.49 -31.83
N LEU A 477 0.46 -41.49 -31.99
CA LEU A 477 0.87 -42.80 -32.47
C LEU A 477 1.34 -42.78 -33.93
N HIS A 478 0.72 -41.97 -34.79
CA HIS A 478 1.18 -41.77 -36.14
C HIS A 478 2.57 -41.17 -36.21
N ASN A 479 2.85 -40.15 -35.38
CA ASN A 479 4.20 -39.60 -35.24
C ASN A 479 5.21 -40.63 -34.75
N SER A 480 4.83 -41.46 -33.76
CA SER A 480 5.64 -42.55 -33.24
C SER A 480 5.95 -43.62 -34.31
N ILE A 481 4.93 -44.04 -35.07
CA ILE A 481 5.08 -45.03 -36.14
C ILE A 481 5.99 -44.49 -37.26
N GLU A 482 5.87 -43.21 -37.59
CA GLU A 482 6.72 -42.58 -38.61
C GLU A 482 8.16 -42.38 -38.15
N SER A 483 8.39 -42.17 -36.86
CA SER A 483 9.73 -41.99 -36.30
C SER A 483 10.51 -43.29 -36.20
N ILE A 484 9.83 -44.42 -36.19
CA ILE A 484 10.40 -45.77 -36.14
C ILE A 484 10.59 -46.29 -37.58
N GLU A 485 11.76 -46.71 -37.91
CA GLU A 485 12.07 -47.31 -39.22
C GLU A 485 11.47 -48.71 -39.34
N GLU A 486 11.99 -49.67 -38.57
CA GLU A 486 11.49 -51.04 -38.44
C GLU A 486 11.82 -51.66 -37.09
N ASN A 487 11.08 -52.71 -36.69
CA ASN A 487 11.33 -53.48 -35.44
C ASN A 487 11.36 -52.68 -34.16
N GLY A 488 10.52 -51.65 -34.04
CA GLY A 488 10.46 -50.78 -32.87
C GLY A 488 9.47 -51.18 -31.79
N THR A 489 9.39 -50.34 -30.78
CA THR A 489 8.50 -50.52 -29.63
C THR A 489 7.77 -49.22 -29.29
N ILE A 490 6.45 -49.30 -29.12
CA ILE A 490 5.64 -48.22 -28.56
C ILE A 490 5.11 -48.70 -27.21
N ARG A 491 5.17 -47.85 -26.18
CA ARG A 491 4.61 -48.12 -24.84
C ARG A 491 3.64 -47.03 -24.48
N ILE A 492 2.44 -47.41 -24.08
CA ILE A 492 1.42 -46.50 -23.55
C ILE A 492 1.13 -46.92 -22.13
N TYR A 493 1.48 -46.08 -21.17
CA TYR A 493 1.26 -46.41 -19.76
C TYR A 493 0.74 -45.17 -19.01
N SER A 494 0.11 -45.40 -17.87
CA SER A 494 -0.38 -44.34 -17.03
C SER A 494 0.03 -44.52 -15.57
N ASP A 495 0.02 -43.40 -14.86
CA ASP A 495 -0.01 -43.35 -13.41
C ASP A 495 -1.06 -42.34 -12.92
N ILE A 496 -1.42 -42.44 -11.66
CA ILE A 496 -2.42 -41.58 -11.03
C ILE A 496 -1.79 -40.91 -9.82
N ASP A 497 -1.83 -39.58 -9.86
CA ASP A 497 -1.47 -38.75 -8.71
C ASP A 497 -2.63 -37.77 -8.44
N GLU A 498 -2.43 -36.46 -8.47
CA GLU A 498 -3.50 -35.45 -8.48
C GLU A 498 -4.23 -35.42 -9.85
N THR A 499 -3.58 -35.89 -10.89
CA THR A 499 -4.07 -35.98 -12.27
C THR A 499 -3.89 -37.40 -12.82
N TYR A 500 -4.62 -37.71 -13.90
CA TYR A 500 -4.37 -38.90 -14.70
C TYR A 500 -3.22 -38.58 -15.66
N ASN A 501 -2.05 -39.19 -15.47
CA ASN A 501 -0.86 -38.97 -16.28
C ASN A 501 -0.70 -40.13 -17.24
N MET A 502 -0.83 -39.86 -18.54
CA MET A 502 -0.62 -40.84 -19.61
C MET A 502 0.69 -40.57 -20.32
N TYR A 503 1.50 -41.61 -20.46
CA TYR A 503 2.78 -41.57 -21.15
C TYR A 503 2.72 -42.33 -22.43
N VAL A 504 3.21 -41.72 -23.52
CA VAL A 504 3.36 -42.37 -24.83
C VAL A 504 4.83 -42.34 -25.21
N TYR A 505 5.46 -43.50 -25.18
CA TYR A 505 6.87 -43.71 -25.52
C TYR A 505 6.98 -44.39 -26.86
N ASP A 506 7.91 -43.93 -27.72
CA ASP A 506 8.36 -44.62 -28.92
C ASP A 506 9.88 -44.80 -28.95
N SER A 507 10.35 -45.85 -29.61
CA SER A 507 11.78 -46.12 -29.80
C SER A 507 12.35 -45.51 -31.09
N GLY A 508 11.76 -44.41 -31.54
CA GLY A 508 12.18 -43.68 -32.74
C GLY A 508 13.47 -42.85 -32.55
N LYS A 509 13.81 -42.07 -33.58
CA LYS A 509 15.06 -41.27 -33.63
C LYS A 509 15.08 -40.03 -32.71
N GLY A 510 14.04 -39.80 -31.95
CA GLY A 510 13.92 -38.65 -31.07
C GLY A 510 13.62 -37.31 -31.77
N ILE A 511 13.56 -36.23 -30.99
CA ILE A 511 13.31 -34.86 -31.45
C ILE A 511 14.58 -34.05 -31.26
N PRO A 512 15.09 -33.36 -32.27
CA PRO A 512 16.27 -32.50 -32.20
C PRO A 512 16.10 -31.40 -31.12
N GLN A 513 17.18 -31.06 -30.42
CA GLN A 513 17.14 -30.17 -29.27
C GLN A 513 16.65 -28.74 -29.61
N ASP A 514 17.01 -28.25 -30.78
CA ASP A 514 16.61 -26.96 -31.32
C ASP A 514 15.09 -26.88 -31.62
N MET A 515 14.45 -28.03 -31.90
CA MET A 515 13.02 -28.13 -32.20
C MET A 515 12.15 -28.36 -30.95
N GLN A 516 12.73 -28.82 -29.82
CA GLN A 516 11.96 -29.17 -28.63
C GLN A 516 11.20 -27.98 -28.03
N ALA A 517 11.73 -26.75 -28.13
CA ALA A 517 11.09 -25.55 -27.63
C ALA A 517 9.87 -25.11 -28.47
N THR A 518 9.85 -25.41 -29.75
CA THR A 518 8.85 -24.94 -30.73
C THR A 518 8.00 -26.02 -31.33
N MET A 519 8.19 -27.31 -30.96
CA MET A 519 7.52 -28.45 -31.54
C MET A 519 5.97 -28.43 -31.46
N PHE A 520 5.41 -27.68 -30.53
CA PHE A 520 3.97 -27.47 -30.42
C PHE A 520 3.45 -26.25 -31.17
N GLU A 521 4.34 -25.48 -31.82
CA GLU A 521 3.93 -24.33 -32.64
C GLU A 521 3.41 -24.83 -34.01
N PRO A 522 2.41 -24.15 -34.60
CA PRO A 522 1.86 -24.53 -35.91
C PRO A 522 2.95 -24.50 -36.99
N PHE A 523 2.86 -25.45 -37.92
CA PHE A 523 3.72 -25.61 -39.11
C PHE A 523 5.18 -26.00 -38.81
N MET A 524 5.51 -26.34 -37.57
CA MET A 524 6.85 -26.82 -37.20
C MET A 524 6.97 -28.30 -37.48
N THR A 525 7.87 -28.67 -38.40
CA THR A 525 8.12 -30.04 -38.80
C THR A 525 9.56 -30.26 -39.26
N THR A 526 10.10 -31.42 -38.99
CA THR A 526 11.38 -31.92 -39.54
C THR A 526 11.18 -32.84 -40.74
N LYS A 527 9.94 -33.16 -41.10
CA LYS A 527 9.61 -34.12 -42.14
C LYS A 527 9.24 -33.41 -43.45
N PRO A 528 9.81 -33.83 -44.64
CA PRO A 528 9.53 -33.19 -45.90
C PRO A 528 8.02 -33.22 -46.29
N SER A 529 7.30 -34.24 -45.84
CA SER A 529 5.88 -34.44 -46.11
C SER A 529 4.95 -34.13 -44.94
N GLY A 530 5.51 -33.64 -43.82
CA GLY A 530 4.76 -33.34 -42.61
C GLY A 530 4.10 -31.97 -42.66
N THR A 531 2.85 -31.86 -42.20
CA THR A 531 2.09 -30.60 -42.13
C THR A 531 2.55 -29.69 -40.98
N GLY A 532 3.22 -30.24 -39.96
CA GLY A 532 3.58 -29.54 -38.74
C GLY A 532 2.40 -29.15 -37.86
N LEU A 533 1.20 -29.70 -38.09
CA LEU A 533 -0.03 -29.36 -37.37
C LEU A 533 -0.38 -30.40 -36.28
N GLY A 534 0.09 -31.65 -36.44
CA GLY A 534 -0.31 -32.76 -35.56
C GLY A 534 -0.09 -32.52 -34.07
N LEU A 535 1.11 -32.06 -33.63
CA LEU A 535 1.38 -31.77 -32.24
C LEU A 535 0.66 -30.51 -31.71
N THR A 536 0.39 -29.55 -32.58
CA THR A 536 -0.43 -28.38 -32.23
C THR A 536 -1.87 -28.78 -31.92
N ILE A 537 -2.43 -29.69 -32.73
CA ILE A 537 -3.78 -30.28 -32.54
C ILE A 537 -3.81 -31.06 -31.21
N VAL A 538 -2.80 -31.91 -30.97
CA VAL A 538 -2.68 -32.67 -29.71
C VAL A 538 -2.71 -31.74 -28.51
N LYS A 539 -1.88 -30.70 -28.51
CA LYS A 539 -1.83 -29.71 -27.43
C LYS A 539 -3.18 -29.05 -27.21
N ARG A 540 -3.83 -28.61 -28.25
CA ARG A 540 -5.14 -27.95 -28.18
C ARG A 540 -6.25 -28.85 -27.66
N ILE A 541 -6.30 -30.12 -28.11
CA ILE A 541 -7.26 -31.10 -27.60
C ILE A 541 -7.07 -31.30 -26.09
N VAL A 542 -5.82 -31.47 -25.64
CA VAL A 542 -5.51 -31.67 -24.23
C VAL A 542 -5.89 -30.42 -23.41
N GLU A 543 -5.54 -29.21 -23.88
CA GLU A 543 -5.92 -27.95 -23.23
C GLU A 543 -7.44 -27.74 -23.14
N ASN A 544 -8.21 -28.11 -24.20
CA ASN A 544 -9.68 -28.05 -24.21
C ASN A 544 -10.31 -28.98 -23.15
N HIS A 545 -9.59 -30.02 -22.72
CA HIS A 545 -10.01 -30.94 -21.67
C HIS A 545 -9.43 -30.52 -20.27
N GLY A 546 -8.85 -29.31 -20.15
CA GLY A 546 -8.26 -28.80 -18.91
C GLY A 546 -6.96 -29.50 -18.53
N GLY A 547 -6.33 -30.21 -19.47
CA GLY A 547 -5.09 -30.92 -19.27
C GLY A 547 -3.84 -30.17 -19.76
N THR A 548 -2.69 -30.81 -19.65
CA THR A 548 -1.41 -30.34 -20.19
C THR A 548 -0.66 -31.45 -20.89
N ILE A 549 0.11 -31.11 -21.93
CA ILE A 549 1.04 -32.02 -22.59
C ILE A 549 2.45 -31.45 -22.54
N ALA A 550 3.42 -32.31 -22.33
CA ALA A 550 4.85 -31.96 -22.33
C ALA A 550 5.71 -33.08 -22.91
N LEU A 551 6.89 -32.71 -23.37
CA LEU A 551 7.96 -33.65 -23.66
C LEU A 551 8.55 -34.10 -22.31
N HIS A 552 8.47 -35.39 -22.00
CA HIS A 552 9.03 -35.94 -20.78
C HIS A 552 10.52 -36.28 -20.97
N ASP A 553 10.84 -36.97 -22.06
CA ASP A 553 12.21 -37.30 -22.45
C ASP A 553 12.32 -37.46 -23.96
N SER A 554 13.47 -37.09 -24.53
CA SER A 554 13.77 -37.33 -25.95
C SER A 554 15.26 -37.47 -26.16
N SER A 555 15.63 -38.56 -26.81
CA SER A 555 17.02 -38.89 -27.17
C SER A 555 17.06 -39.68 -28.48
N GLU A 556 18.24 -40.01 -28.98
CA GLU A 556 18.39 -40.92 -30.14
C GLU A 556 17.80 -42.33 -29.90
N LYS A 557 17.39 -42.63 -28.68
CA LYS A 557 16.78 -43.92 -28.30
C LYS A 557 15.26 -43.88 -28.21
N GLY A 558 14.67 -42.75 -28.46
CA GLY A 558 13.21 -42.61 -28.47
C GLY A 558 12.69 -41.30 -27.87
N THR A 559 11.38 -41.13 -27.92
CA THR A 559 10.64 -39.99 -27.40
C THR A 559 9.57 -40.42 -26.42
N THR A 560 9.38 -39.67 -25.34
CA THR A 560 8.27 -39.87 -24.39
C THR A 560 7.50 -38.56 -24.26
N PHE A 561 6.22 -38.59 -24.57
CA PHE A 561 5.26 -37.53 -24.24
C PHE A 561 4.51 -37.86 -22.97
N VAL A 562 4.25 -36.85 -22.12
CA VAL A 562 3.35 -36.97 -20.97
C VAL A 562 2.13 -36.09 -21.15
N ILE A 563 0.95 -36.66 -21.02
CA ILE A 563 -0.35 -35.99 -21.08
C ILE A 563 -0.96 -36.07 -19.67
N LYS A 564 -1.27 -34.95 -19.07
CA LYS A 564 -1.93 -34.87 -17.77
C LYS A 564 -3.36 -34.40 -17.95
N LEU A 565 -4.31 -35.19 -17.48
CA LEU A 565 -5.75 -34.90 -17.58
C LEU A 565 -6.36 -34.79 -16.17
N PRO A 566 -7.29 -33.87 -15.94
CA PRO A 566 -7.96 -33.76 -14.66
C PRO A 566 -8.83 -35.00 -14.41
N ILE A 567 -8.74 -35.56 -13.22
CA ILE A 567 -9.66 -36.59 -12.73
C ILE A 567 -10.89 -35.83 -12.25
N GLY A 568 -12.01 -35.97 -12.93
CA GLY A 568 -13.26 -35.34 -12.54
C GLY A 568 -13.64 -35.75 -11.12
N ARG A 569 -13.70 -34.77 -10.22
CA ARG A 569 -14.36 -34.93 -8.92
C ARG A 569 -15.86 -34.75 -9.09
#